data_0cd9ce6919e6a9162361378d717b4e96
#
_entry.id   0cd9ce6919e6a9162361378d717b4e96
#
_cell.length_a   1.000
_cell.length_b   1.000
_cell.length_c   1.000
_cell.angle_alpha   90.00
_cell.angle_beta   90.00
_cell.angle_gamma   90.00
#
_symmetry.space_group_name_H-M   'P 1'
#
loop_
_entity.id
_entity.type
_entity.pdbx_description
1 polymer ?
#
loop_
_entity_poly.entity_id
_entity_poly.type
_entity_poly.pdbx_seq_one_letter_code
_entity_poly.pdbx_strand_id
1 'polypeptide(L)'
;MSASRVGSLDIVRDPQQSPSIAAVDSATASEAAGPLQADTSSVTPVTSSSAAAFPGVMLGLTAAVTYSVANLALRGLAHPDGGVGWDMWIAGTKAFPTFFAAIVLLGIRRYRGQTSFASWSFVWPIALAAIFNQLGGNFAFQMSLSVIGLAISVPICFASIICSGAIVGRYVLGDRVSVRTGISMGLMVASIMFLSTAAKTRTTEVPTATDWDTADGVALAVISGLAYGITGVYIRKAVRSHMPVAATLFLFSAAGFLILCPVSLCLLPIQTIVATTPAEWVTIAIAGIFNAAGFYAITHAMRHLTISRANVINASQNALCAVGAVLIFGESLSIFGLVGIGLTIAGLLTLDRR
;
A
#
# COMPACT_ATOMS: atom_id res chain seq x y z
N MET A 1 -27.21 -46.44 45.92
CA MET A 1 -27.59 -47.74 45.37
C MET A 1 -26.92 -47.92 44.04
N SER A 2 -26.01 -48.82 44.03
CA SER A 2 -25.56 -49.84 43.10
C SER A 2 -24.78 -49.29 41.89
N ALA A 3 -23.47 -49.34 41.85
CA ALA A 3 -22.53 -50.48 41.73
C ALA A 3 -22.46 -51.04 40.30
N SER A 4 -21.36 -50.82 39.69
CA SER A 4 -20.23 -51.69 39.29
C SER A 4 -20.38 -52.41 37.94
N ARG A 5 -19.34 -52.32 37.15
CA ARG A 5 -18.35 -53.33 36.71
C ARG A 5 -17.53 -52.73 35.55
N VAL A 6 -16.30 -52.49 35.62
CA VAL A 6 -15.05 -53.30 35.62
C VAL A 6 -15.07 -54.43 34.55
N GLY A 7 -14.16 -54.29 33.61
CA GLY A 7 -13.78 -55.24 32.60
C GLY A 7 -12.43 -54.89 32.01
N SER A 8 -11.37 -55.22 32.73
CA SER A 8 -10.00 -55.29 32.23
C SER A 8 -9.81 -56.56 31.44
N LEU A 9 -9.06 -56.53 30.38
CA LEU A 9 -8.39 -57.70 29.85
C LEU A 9 -7.02 -57.31 29.31
N ASP A 10 -6.08 -57.89 29.97
CA ASP A 10 -4.65 -57.94 29.89
C ASP A 10 -4.12 -58.55 28.58
N ILE A 11 -2.91 -58.08 28.29
CA ILE A 11 -1.67 -58.85 27.98
C ILE A 11 -1.70 -59.67 26.68
N VAL A 12 -0.76 -59.39 25.77
CA VAL A 12 0.35 -60.29 25.45
C VAL A 12 1.50 -59.48 24.84
N ARG A 13 2.61 -59.37 25.55
CA ARG A 13 3.98 -59.15 25.04
C ARG A 13 4.46 -60.47 24.44
N ASP A 14 5.13 -60.38 23.31
CA ASP A 14 6.25 -61.31 23.07
C ASP A 14 7.36 -60.64 22.29
N PRO A 15 8.65 -60.85 22.71
CA PRO A 15 9.80 -60.19 22.18
C PRO A 15 10.65 -61.13 21.33
N GLN A 16 11.61 -60.54 20.64
CA GLN A 16 12.79 -61.16 20.00
C GLN A 16 12.64 -61.67 18.57
N GLN A 17 13.39 -60.98 17.71
CA GLN A 17 14.38 -61.62 16.87
C GLN A 17 15.26 -60.58 16.18
N SER A 18 16.49 -60.47 16.72
CA SER A 18 17.66 -60.06 15.93
C SER A 18 18.28 -61.32 15.34
N PRO A 19 18.89 -61.23 14.18
CA PRO A 19 20.18 -61.84 13.94
C PRO A 19 21.17 -60.84 13.36
N SER A 20 22.29 -60.67 14.05
CA SER A 20 23.53 -61.40 13.83
C SER A 20 24.37 -60.91 12.66
N ILE A 21 25.48 -60.33 13.10
CA ILE A 21 26.70 -59.94 12.39
C ILE A 21 27.27 -61.17 11.65
N ALA A 22 27.64 -61.00 10.39
CA ALA A 22 28.66 -61.79 9.75
C ALA A 22 29.60 -60.89 8.95
N ALA A 23 30.80 -60.75 9.44
CA ALA A 23 31.97 -60.27 8.72
C ALA A 23 32.43 -61.37 7.77
N VAL A 24 32.83 -61.00 6.54
CA VAL A 24 33.87 -61.72 5.77
C VAL A 24 34.32 -60.78 4.65
N ASP A 25 35.56 -60.51 4.72
CA ASP A 25 36.71 -60.48 3.82
C ASP A 25 36.95 -59.36 2.81
N SER A 26 38.09 -58.82 3.08
CA SER A 26 38.99 -58.06 2.23
C SER A 26 39.48 -58.90 1.04
N ALA A 27 39.35 -58.39 -0.18
CA ALA A 27 40.34 -58.61 -1.22
C ALA A 27 40.20 -57.62 -2.38
N THR A 28 41.25 -56.82 -2.56
CA THR A 28 41.88 -56.39 -3.82
C THR A 28 41.02 -56.08 -5.03
N ALA A 29 41.03 -54.82 -5.48
CA ALA A 29 41.69 -54.44 -6.74
C ALA A 29 41.56 -52.92 -7.00
N SER A 30 42.68 -52.31 -7.05
CA SER A 30 43.07 -51.11 -7.77
C SER A 30 42.45 -51.13 -9.21
N GLU A 31 41.82 -50.05 -9.61
CA GLU A 31 42.10 -49.33 -10.85
C GLU A 31 40.94 -48.37 -11.26
N ALA A 32 41.37 -47.28 -11.84
CA ALA A 32 40.56 -46.27 -12.57
C ALA A 32 39.89 -45.17 -11.69
N ALA A 33 40.73 -44.27 -11.17
CA ALA A 33 40.35 -42.90 -10.91
C ALA A 33 40.16 -42.15 -12.25
N GLY A 34 38.94 -42.11 -12.76
CA GLY A 34 38.53 -41.13 -13.75
C GLY A 34 38.18 -39.81 -13.03
N PRO A 35 38.56 -38.64 -13.53
CA PRO A 35 38.24 -37.40 -12.87
C PRO A 35 36.70 -37.21 -12.90
N LEU A 36 36.11 -37.10 -11.71
CA LEU A 36 34.74 -36.56 -11.53
C LEU A 36 34.72 -35.20 -12.19
N GLN A 37 34.27 -35.15 -13.42
CA GLN A 37 33.76 -33.92 -14.05
C GLN A 37 32.66 -33.46 -13.12
N ALA A 38 32.95 -32.40 -12.33
CA ALA A 38 31.95 -31.59 -11.70
C ALA A 38 31.06 -31.05 -12.83
N ASP A 39 29.89 -31.64 -12.93
CA ASP A 39 28.82 -31.16 -13.78
C ASP A 39 28.40 -29.79 -13.23
N THR A 40 29.14 -28.76 -13.63
CA THR A 40 28.72 -27.37 -13.52
C THR A 40 27.61 -27.16 -14.53
N SER A 41 26.50 -27.91 -14.36
CA SER A 41 25.25 -27.57 -15.01
C SER A 41 24.91 -26.15 -14.61
N SER A 42 25.24 -25.27 -15.53
CA SER A 42 24.83 -23.89 -15.68
C SER A 42 23.62 -23.55 -14.78
N VAL A 43 23.92 -22.97 -13.60
CA VAL A 43 22.99 -22.04 -12.98
C VAL A 43 22.89 -20.87 -13.94
N THR A 44 21.99 -20.99 -14.90
CA THR A 44 21.57 -19.85 -15.71
C THR A 44 21.11 -18.78 -14.72
N PRO A 45 21.78 -17.62 -14.68
CA PRO A 45 21.25 -16.52 -13.91
C PRO A 45 19.86 -16.25 -14.47
N VAL A 46 18.83 -16.37 -13.64
CA VAL A 46 17.49 -15.90 -13.96
C VAL A 46 17.64 -14.42 -14.25
N THR A 47 17.91 -14.09 -15.48
CA THR A 47 17.77 -12.75 -16.03
C THR A 47 16.29 -12.44 -15.88
N SER A 48 15.91 -11.78 -14.78
CA SER A 48 14.61 -11.15 -14.63
C SER A 48 14.53 -10.13 -15.77
N SER A 49 13.91 -10.56 -16.88
CA SER A 49 13.86 -9.80 -18.11
C SER A 49 13.20 -8.45 -17.82
N SER A 50 13.75 -7.39 -18.32
CA SER A 50 13.21 -6.02 -18.32
C SER A 50 11.75 -5.99 -18.81
N ALA A 51 11.33 -6.98 -19.59
CA ALA A 51 9.97 -7.22 -20.03
C ALA A 51 8.98 -7.51 -18.88
N ALA A 52 9.41 -8.17 -17.80
CA ALA A 52 8.53 -8.46 -16.65
C ALA A 52 8.28 -7.26 -15.74
N ALA A 53 9.15 -6.25 -15.76
CA ALA A 53 8.98 -5.03 -14.95
C ALA A 53 8.08 -3.98 -15.63
N PHE A 54 7.96 -4.03 -16.98
CA PHE A 54 7.18 -3.05 -17.75
C PHE A 54 5.70 -2.96 -17.34
N PRO A 55 4.95 -4.06 -17.16
CA PRO A 55 3.57 -4.00 -16.69
C PRO A 55 3.45 -3.34 -15.31
N GLY A 56 4.40 -3.62 -14.40
CA GLY A 56 4.44 -3.01 -13.07
C GLY A 56 4.63 -1.50 -13.13
N VAL A 57 5.51 -1.00 -14.00
CA VAL A 57 5.74 0.45 -14.18
C VAL A 57 4.49 1.11 -14.76
N MET A 58 3.87 0.53 -15.78
CA MET A 58 2.63 1.07 -16.36
C MET A 58 1.50 1.15 -15.33
N LEU A 59 1.31 0.09 -14.54
CA LEU A 59 0.33 0.08 -13.45
C LEU A 59 0.67 1.12 -12.37
N GLY A 60 1.94 1.30 -12.04
CA GLY A 60 2.39 2.33 -11.09
C GLY A 60 2.10 3.75 -11.60
N LEU A 61 2.35 4.04 -12.88
CA LEU A 61 2.01 5.32 -13.51
C LEU A 61 0.50 5.52 -13.59
N THR A 62 -0.26 4.49 -13.93
CA THR A 62 -1.74 4.54 -13.88
C THR A 62 -2.22 4.89 -12.48
N ALA A 63 -1.63 4.29 -11.44
CA ALA A 63 -1.95 4.62 -10.05
C ALA A 63 -1.63 6.09 -9.76
N ALA A 64 -0.47 6.60 -10.17
CA ALA A 64 -0.10 7.99 -9.95
C ALA A 64 -1.08 8.98 -10.60
N VAL A 65 -1.51 8.73 -11.83
CA VAL A 65 -2.50 9.56 -12.55
C VAL A 65 -3.86 9.51 -11.84
N THR A 66 -4.36 8.31 -11.53
CA THR A 66 -5.69 8.16 -10.92
C THR A 66 -5.74 8.73 -9.51
N TYR A 67 -4.70 8.52 -8.70
CA TYR A 67 -4.61 9.16 -7.39
C TYR A 67 -4.45 10.68 -7.46
N SER A 68 -3.82 11.22 -8.51
CA SER A 68 -3.76 12.68 -8.71
C SER A 68 -5.16 13.26 -8.91
N VAL A 69 -5.99 12.62 -9.72
CA VAL A 69 -7.39 13.03 -9.91
C VAL A 69 -8.17 12.93 -8.59
N ALA A 70 -8.01 11.82 -7.87
CA ALA A 70 -8.65 11.63 -6.56
C ALA A 70 -8.24 12.72 -5.56
N ASN A 71 -6.96 13.05 -5.47
CA ASN A 71 -6.45 14.07 -4.55
C ASN A 71 -6.92 15.48 -4.92
N LEU A 72 -6.99 15.81 -6.21
CA LEU A 72 -7.56 17.08 -6.67
C LEU A 72 -9.05 17.21 -6.33
N ALA A 73 -9.82 16.12 -6.48
CA ALA A 73 -11.21 16.06 -6.05
C ALA A 73 -11.35 16.21 -4.52
N LEU A 74 -10.53 15.50 -3.73
CA LEU A 74 -10.52 15.61 -2.26
C LEU A 74 -10.19 17.02 -1.77
N ARG A 75 -9.37 17.77 -2.50
CA ARG A 75 -9.09 19.17 -2.18
C ARG A 75 -10.38 20.02 -2.17
N GLY A 76 -11.27 19.78 -3.12
CA GLY A 76 -12.56 20.48 -3.19
C GLY A 76 -13.56 20.11 -2.09
N LEU A 77 -13.29 19.04 -1.33
CA LEU A 77 -14.12 18.54 -0.24
C LEU A 77 -13.56 18.86 1.15
N ALA A 78 -12.37 19.43 1.23
CA ALA A 78 -11.76 19.85 2.48
C ALA A 78 -12.44 21.15 2.95
N HIS A 79 -13.28 21.05 3.98
CA HIS A 79 -13.94 22.19 4.61
C HIS A 79 -13.24 22.50 5.93
N PRO A 80 -12.65 23.70 6.12
CA PRO A 80 -12.04 24.08 7.38
C PRO A 80 -13.01 24.00 8.56
N ASP A 81 -14.29 24.28 8.33
CA ASP A 81 -15.36 24.27 9.32
C ASP A 81 -16.00 22.89 9.54
N GLY A 82 -15.62 21.88 8.72
CA GLY A 82 -16.25 20.56 8.72
C GLY A 82 -15.88 19.70 9.93
N GLY A 83 -14.76 19.99 10.56
CA GLY A 83 -14.26 19.28 11.73
C GLY A 83 -13.92 17.81 11.48
N VAL A 84 -13.53 17.12 12.56
CA VAL A 84 -13.09 15.71 12.55
C VAL A 84 -14.13 14.77 11.95
N GLY A 85 -15.42 15.02 12.24
CA GLY A 85 -16.52 14.18 11.72
C GLY A 85 -16.64 14.23 10.22
N TRP A 86 -16.50 15.42 9.60
CA TRP A 86 -16.54 15.59 8.14
C TRP A 86 -15.36 14.90 7.45
N ASP A 87 -14.15 15.10 7.97
CA ASP A 87 -12.95 14.45 7.42
C ASP A 87 -13.06 12.93 7.47
N MET A 88 -13.64 12.41 8.55
CA MET A 88 -13.90 10.96 8.69
C MET A 88 -14.99 10.48 7.73
N TRP A 89 -16.04 11.29 7.50
CA TRP A 89 -17.10 11.01 6.52
C TRP A 89 -16.53 10.92 5.10
N ILE A 90 -15.73 11.90 4.69
CA ILE A 90 -15.09 11.91 3.37
C ILE A 90 -14.12 10.73 3.23
N ALA A 91 -13.28 10.47 4.24
CA ALA A 91 -12.35 9.34 4.22
C ALA A 91 -13.06 7.99 4.14
N GLY A 92 -14.23 7.84 4.77
CA GLY A 92 -15.04 6.63 4.73
C GLY A 92 -15.80 6.47 3.42
N THR A 93 -16.50 7.52 2.97
CA THR A 93 -17.34 7.45 1.76
C THR A 93 -16.53 7.26 0.49
N LYS A 94 -15.33 7.84 0.37
CA LYS A 94 -14.43 7.57 -0.77
C LYS A 94 -14.00 6.11 -0.89
N ALA A 95 -14.10 5.32 0.20
CA ALA A 95 -13.77 3.90 0.16
C ALA A 95 -14.90 3.04 -0.45
N PHE A 96 -16.14 3.56 -0.52
CA PHE A 96 -17.31 2.83 -0.99
C PHE A 96 -17.16 2.27 -2.42
N PRO A 97 -16.70 3.03 -3.44
CA PRO A 97 -16.52 2.47 -4.78
C PRO A 97 -15.53 1.30 -4.82
N THR A 98 -14.44 1.37 -4.04
CA THR A 98 -13.48 0.27 -3.91
C THR A 98 -14.12 -0.95 -3.23
N PHE A 99 -14.89 -0.72 -2.19
CA PHE A 99 -15.59 -1.77 -1.44
C PHE A 99 -16.59 -2.52 -2.33
N PHE A 100 -17.42 -1.77 -3.05
CA PHE A 100 -18.38 -2.33 -3.98
C PHE A 100 -17.70 -3.12 -5.12
N ALA A 101 -16.68 -2.54 -5.75
CA ALA A 101 -15.92 -3.20 -6.81
C ALA A 101 -15.25 -4.49 -6.29
N ALA A 102 -14.72 -4.47 -5.07
CA ALA A 102 -14.09 -5.65 -4.46
C ALA A 102 -15.11 -6.77 -4.20
N ILE A 103 -16.31 -6.45 -3.74
CA ILE A 103 -17.41 -7.42 -3.57
C ILE A 103 -17.76 -8.08 -4.91
N VAL A 104 -17.94 -7.27 -5.96
CA VAL A 104 -18.24 -7.78 -7.30
C VAL A 104 -17.12 -8.71 -7.79
N LEU A 105 -15.86 -8.29 -7.65
CA LEU A 105 -14.71 -9.10 -8.06
C LEU A 105 -14.61 -10.41 -7.26
N LEU A 106 -14.88 -10.39 -5.96
CA LEU A 106 -14.91 -11.59 -5.12
C LEU A 106 -16.07 -12.51 -5.50
N GLY A 107 -17.24 -11.93 -5.81
CA GLY A 107 -18.41 -12.68 -6.31
C GLY A 107 -18.11 -13.40 -7.63
N ILE A 108 -17.50 -12.70 -8.59
CA ILE A 108 -17.07 -13.28 -9.89
C ILE A 108 -16.05 -14.41 -9.65
N ARG A 109 -15.08 -14.22 -8.76
CA ARG A 109 -14.10 -15.26 -8.44
C ARG A 109 -14.76 -16.50 -7.85
N ARG A 110 -15.70 -16.31 -6.91
CA ARG A 110 -16.44 -17.43 -6.31
C ARG A 110 -17.31 -18.17 -7.33
N TYR A 111 -17.98 -17.41 -8.21
CA TYR A 111 -18.76 -18.02 -9.31
C TYR A 111 -17.90 -18.86 -10.24
N ARG A 112 -16.63 -18.45 -10.46
CA ARG A 112 -15.63 -19.20 -11.24
C ARG A 112 -14.96 -20.35 -10.46
N GLY A 113 -15.41 -20.69 -9.26
CA GLY A 113 -14.81 -21.75 -8.42
C GLY A 113 -13.43 -21.41 -7.88
N GLN A 114 -12.99 -20.13 -7.96
CA GLN A 114 -11.69 -19.70 -7.46
C GLN A 114 -11.76 -19.33 -5.97
N THR A 115 -10.66 -19.54 -5.24
CA THR A 115 -10.55 -19.13 -3.84
C THR A 115 -10.67 -17.60 -3.72
N SER A 116 -11.55 -17.14 -2.83
CA SER A 116 -11.77 -15.71 -2.59
C SER A 116 -10.81 -15.13 -1.56
N PHE A 117 -10.43 -15.91 -0.57
CA PHE A 117 -9.49 -15.51 0.48
C PHE A 117 -8.39 -16.56 0.68
N ALA A 118 -7.23 -16.14 1.18
CA ALA A 118 -6.21 -17.02 1.72
C ALA A 118 -6.66 -17.61 3.08
N SER A 119 -5.82 -18.45 3.70
CA SER A 119 -6.12 -18.98 5.04
C SER A 119 -6.26 -17.83 6.06
N TRP A 120 -7.04 -18.07 7.12
CA TRP A 120 -7.33 -17.07 8.16
C TRP A 120 -6.07 -16.50 8.82
N SER A 121 -5.04 -17.31 9.00
CA SER A 121 -3.75 -16.87 9.52
C SER A 121 -3.07 -15.79 8.67
N PHE A 122 -3.38 -15.74 7.36
CA PHE A 122 -2.91 -14.70 6.45
C PHE A 122 -3.84 -13.48 6.39
N VAL A 123 -5.14 -13.70 6.49
CA VAL A 123 -6.16 -12.63 6.40
C VAL A 123 -6.08 -11.70 7.60
N TRP A 124 -5.90 -12.25 8.81
CA TRP A 124 -5.93 -11.46 10.04
C TRP A 124 -4.86 -10.35 10.11
N PRO A 125 -3.55 -10.60 9.83
CA PRO A 125 -2.57 -9.51 9.82
C PRO A 125 -2.85 -8.43 8.77
N ILE A 126 -3.43 -8.82 7.63
CA ILE A 126 -3.81 -7.88 6.57
C ILE A 126 -5.03 -7.05 6.98
N ALA A 127 -5.99 -7.64 7.68
CA ALA A 127 -7.13 -6.91 8.23
C ALA A 127 -6.71 -5.88 9.29
N LEU A 128 -5.78 -6.23 10.18
CA LEU A 128 -5.19 -5.28 11.12
C LEU A 128 -4.44 -4.14 10.39
N ALA A 129 -3.63 -4.48 9.38
CA ALA A 129 -2.97 -3.49 8.56
C ALA A 129 -3.98 -2.59 7.83
N ALA A 130 -5.12 -3.13 7.40
CA ALA A 130 -6.19 -2.36 6.77
C ALA A 130 -6.83 -1.37 7.76
N ILE A 131 -7.12 -1.78 8.99
CA ILE A 131 -7.65 -0.87 10.04
C ILE A 131 -6.62 0.24 10.34
N PHE A 132 -5.36 -0.13 10.53
CA PHE A 132 -4.27 0.83 10.75
C PHE A 132 -4.12 1.82 9.58
N ASN A 133 -4.27 1.34 8.35
CA ASN A 133 -4.26 2.19 7.15
C ASN A 133 -5.43 3.17 7.12
N GLN A 134 -6.60 2.78 7.57
CA GLN A 134 -7.76 3.68 7.53
C GLN A 134 -7.69 4.76 8.59
N LEU A 135 -7.30 4.42 9.81
CA LEU A 135 -7.19 5.37 10.90
C LEU A 135 -5.91 6.22 10.79
N GLY A 136 -4.75 5.58 10.72
CA GLY A 136 -3.46 6.26 10.64
C GLY A 136 -3.15 6.81 9.24
N GLY A 137 -3.67 6.19 8.17
CA GLY A 137 -3.43 6.60 6.80
C GLY A 137 -4.49 7.57 6.28
N ASN A 138 -5.65 7.05 5.90
CA ASN A 138 -6.67 7.82 5.18
C ASN A 138 -7.30 8.92 6.02
N PHE A 139 -7.66 8.64 7.27
CA PHE A 139 -8.27 9.63 8.14
C PHE A 139 -7.26 10.71 8.56
N ALA A 140 -6.06 10.34 9.02
CA ALA A 140 -5.02 11.32 9.35
C ALA A 140 -4.61 12.17 8.15
N PHE A 141 -4.58 11.59 6.93
CA PHE A 141 -4.33 12.34 5.72
C PHE A 141 -5.43 13.38 5.45
N GLN A 142 -6.69 13.00 5.58
CA GLN A 142 -7.81 13.91 5.34
C GLN A 142 -7.80 15.06 6.36
N MET A 143 -7.57 14.76 7.65
CA MET A 143 -7.40 15.80 8.67
C MET A 143 -6.22 16.73 8.35
N SER A 144 -5.07 16.18 7.96
CA SER A 144 -3.93 16.99 7.55
C SER A 144 -4.28 17.92 6.37
N LEU A 145 -5.06 17.44 5.38
CA LEU A 145 -5.54 18.26 4.26
C LEU A 145 -6.37 19.45 4.73
N SER A 146 -7.23 19.24 5.74
CA SER A 146 -8.09 20.29 6.28
C SER A 146 -7.30 21.32 7.10
N VAL A 147 -6.24 20.89 7.81
CA VAL A 147 -5.44 21.76 8.69
C VAL A 147 -4.36 22.54 7.92
N ILE A 148 -3.57 21.88 7.08
CA ILE A 148 -2.40 22.50 6.41
C ILE A 148 -2.51 22.51 4.88
N GLY A 149 -3.63 22.04 4.33
CA GLY A 149 -3.90 22.03 2.90
C GLY A 149 -3.11 20.99 2.11
N LEU A 150 -3.53 20.77 0.85
CA LEU A 150 -2.97 19.74 -0.04
C LEU A 150 -1.48 19.96 -0.32
N ALA A 151 -1.10 21.21 -0.48
CA ALA A 151 0.22 21.62 -0.89
C ALA A 151 1.35 21.29 0.11
N ILE A 152 1.01 21.14 1.38
CA ILE A 152 1.95 20.80 2.46
C ILE A 152 1.75 19.35 2.89
N SER A 153 0.50 18.89 3.03
CA SER A 153 0.18 17.53 3.49
C SER A 153 0.73 16.46 2.57
N VAL A 154 0.48 16.58 1.26
CA VAL A 154 0.87 15.55 0.27
C VAL A 154 2.39 15.34 0.24
N PRO A 155 3.22 16.38 0.12
CA PRO A 155 4.66 16.23 0.17
C PRO A 155 5.20 15.54 1.42
N ILE A 156 4.75 15.96 2.60
CA ILE A 156 5.21 15.37 3.87
C ILE A 156 4.78 13.91 3.98
N CYS A 157 3.53 13.62 3.62
CA CYS A 157 3.01 12.25 3.58
C CYS A 157 3.86 11.36 2.66
N PHE A 158 4.16 11.82 1.41
CA PHE A 158 4.94 11.03 0.47
C PHE A 158 6.40 10.84 0.87
N ALA A 159 7.05 11.84 1.44
CA ALA A 159 8.37 11.68 2.01
C ALA A 159 8.38 10.57 3.08
N SER A 160 7.38 10.58 3.96
CA SER A 160 7.19 9.58 5.01
C SER A 160 6.87 8.19 4.44
N ILE A 161 6.05 8.07 3.37
CA ILE A 161 5.76 6.81 2.66
C ILE A 161 7.05 6.20 2.08
N ILE A 162 7.86 7.02 1.39
CA ILE A 162 9.09 6.54 0.75
C ILE A 162 10.06 6.02 1.80
N CYS A 163 10.28 6.78 2.88
CA CYS A 163 11.19 6.40 3.95
C CYS A 163 10.70 5.14 4.71
N SER A 164 9.47 5.15 5.20
CA SER A 164 8.91 4.03 5.97
C SER A 164 8.76 2.77 5.14
N GLY A 165 8.29 2.90 3.89
CA GLY A 165 8.18 1.78 2.96
C GLY A 165 9.52 1.13 2.64
N ALA A 166 10.59 1.92 2.46
CA ALA A 166 11.93 1.40 2.22
C ALA A 166 12.50 0.70 3.46
N ILE A 167 12.38 1.33 4.63
CA ILE A 167 12.87 0.76 5.90
C ILE A 167 12.13 -0.54 6.22
N VAL A 168 10.81 -0.50 6.32
CA VAL A 168 10.01 -1.68 6.69
C VAL A 168 10.06 -2.75 5.60
N GLY A 169 10.09 -2.37 4.32
CA GLY A 169 10.25 -3.29 3.20
C GLY A 169 11.57 -4.07 3.25
N ARG A 170 12.65 -3.43 3.68
CA ARG A 170 13.93 -4.10 3.90
C ARG A 170 13.86 -5.16 5.00
N TYR A 171 13.23 -4.83 6.14
CA TYR A 171 13.16 -5.75 7.29
C TYR A 171 12.12 -6.87 7.10
N VAL A 172 10.96 -6.57 6.51
CA VAL A 172 9.83 -7.51 6.41
C VAL A 172 9.90 -8.36 5.14
N LEU A 173 10.36 -7.78 4.02
CA LEU A 173 10.36 -8.43 2.71
C LEU A 173 11.78 -8.79 2.22
N GLY A 174 12.82 -8.33 2.92
CA GLY A 174 14.20 -8.49 2.47
C GLY A 174 14.53 -7.65 1.22
N ASP A 175 13.70 -6.66 0.88
CA ASP A 175 13.90 -5.83 -0.30
C ASP A 175 15.20 -5.03 -0.17
N ARG A 176 16.11 -5.22 -1.13
CA ARG A 176 17.35 -4.42 -1.18
C ARG A 176 17.07 -3.15 -1.99
N VAL A 177 17.41 -2.02 -1.41
CA VAL A 177 17.37 -0.73 -2.11
C VAL A 177 18.70 -0.58 -2.86
N SER A 178 18.65 -0.58 -4.19
CA SER A 178 19.84 -0.31 -5.01
C SER A 178 20.27 1.16 -4.85
N VAL A 179 21.55 1.46 -5.08
CA VAL A 179 22.07 2.84 -5.03
C VAL A 179 21.27 3.76 -5.96
N ARG A 180 20.92 3.30 -7.15
CA ARG A 180 20.10 4.08 -8.10
C ARG A 180 18.69 4.36 -7.55
N THR A 181 18.05 3.37 -6.95
CA THR A 181 16.77 3.56 -6.27
C THR A 181 16.91 4.52 -5.10
N GLY A 182 18.00 4.46 -4.33
CA GLY A 182 18.30 5.42 -3.25
C GLY A 182 18.45 6.85 -3.76
N ILE A 183 19.18 7.06 -4.85
CA ILE A 183 19.30 8.37 -5.51
C ILE A 183 17.92 8.85 -6.00
N SER A 184 17.16 7.99 -6.65
CA SER A 184 15.80 8.29 -7.12
C SER A 184 14.89 8.72 -5.96
N MET A 185 14.94 8.02 -4.82
CA MET A 185 14.20 8.41 -3.61
C MET A 185 14.63 9.79 -3.10
N GLY A 186 15.92 10.06 -3.06
CA GLY A 186 16.46 11.38 -2.66
C GLY A 186 15.98 12.50 -3.59
N LEU A 187 16.01 12.28 -4.91
CA LEU A 187 15.48 13.22 -5.90
C LEU A 187 13.98 13.46 -5.73
N MET A 188 13.20 12.40 -5.44
CA MET A 188 11.76 12.53 -5.17
C MET A 188 11.50 13.34 -3.90
N VAL A 189 12.22 13.07 -2.81
CA VAL A 189 12.09 13.86 -1.56
C VAL A 189 12.46 15.32 -1.81
N ALA A 190 13.54 15.60 -2.52
CA ALA A 190 13.91 16.96 -2.91
C ALA A 190 12.83 17.63 -3.78
N SER A 191 12.32 16.93 -4.80
CA SER A 191 11.20 17.40 -5.62
C SER A 191 9.99 17.80 -4.76
N ILE A 192 9.62 16.95 -3.82
CA ILE A 192 8.53 17.17 -2.89
C ILE A 192 8.74 18.46 -2.07
N MET A 193 9.96 18.71 -1.58
CA MET A 193 10.28 19.93 -0.85
C MET A 193 10.15 21.19 -1.73
N PHE A 194 10.62 21.13 -2.97
CA PHE A 194 10.49 22.24 -3.92
C PHE A 194 9.02 22.52 -4.29
N LEU A 195 8.22 21.47 -4.53
CA LEU A 195 6.78 21.61 -4.80
C LEU A 195 6.04 22.21 -3.59
N SER A 196 6.40 21.83 -2.36
CA SER A 196 5.83 22.41 -1.13
C SER A 196 6.13 23.91 -0.99
N THR A 197 7.37 24.32 -1.26
CA THR A 197 7.73 25.75 -1.21
C THR A 197 7.00 26.56 -2.26
N ALA A 198 6.83 26.00 -3.48
CA ALA A 198 6.02 26.60 -4.52
C ALA A 198 4.58 26.85 -4.10
N ALA A 199 4.04 25.95 -3.30
CA ALA A 199 2.66 26.03 -2.83
C ALA A 199 2.49 27.03 -1.67
N LYS A 200 3.45 27.11 -0.73
CA LYS A 200 3.43 28.08 0.38
C LYS A 200 3.36 29.54 -0.07
N THR A 201 3.99 29.86 -1.19
CA THR A 201 3.97 31.24 -1.73
C THR A 201 2.61 31.68 -2.25
N ARG A 202 1.61 30.77 -2.27
CA ARG A 202 0.28 31.01 -2.85
C ARG A 202 -0.87 30.94 -1.84
N THR A 203 -0.67 30.29 -0.73
CA THR A 203 -1.69 30.24 0.33
C THR A 203 -1.53 31.46 1.23
N THR A 204 -2.21 32.55 0.90
CA THR A 204 -2.73 33.46 1.91
C THR A 204 -3.46 32.62 2.94
N GLU A 205 -3.10 32.79 4.20
CA GLU A 205 -3.60 32.16 5.41
C GLU A 205 -4.99 31.53 5.23
N VAL A 206 -5.06 30.18 5.21
CA VAL A 206 -6.33 29.51 5.42
C VAL A 206 -6.65 29.72 6.89
N PRO A 207 -7.68 30.48 7.26
CA PRO A 207 -8.11 30.58 8.64
C PRO A 207 -8.52 29.18 9.09
N THR A 208 -7.73 28.57 9.96
CA THR A 208 -8.12 27.29 10.55
C THR A 208 -9.17 27.59 11.61
N ALA A 209 -10.41 27.26 11.31
CA ALA A 209 -11.51 27.30 12.27
C ALA A 209 -11.43 26.14 13.30
N THR A 210 -10.33 25.39 13.29
CA THR A 210 -10.09 24.27 14.20
C THR A 210 -9.03 24.67 15.25
N ASP A 211 -9.12 24.14 16.45
CA ASP A 211 -8.11 24.27 17.51
C ASP A 211 -6.76 23.61 17.16
N TRP A 212 -6.66 23.03 15.97
CA TRP A 212 -5.47 22.34 15.45
C TRP A 212 -4.50 23.34 14.82
N ASP A 213 -3.24 23.30 15.26
CA ASP A 213 -2.21 24.16 14.71
C ASP A 213 -1.46 23.51 13.51
N THR A 214 -0.54 24.27 12.90
CA THR A 214 0.27 23.79 11.78
C THR A 214 1.13 22.58 12.18
N ALA A 215 1.59 22.48 13.42
CA ALA A 215 2.40 21.35 13.88
C ALA A 215 1.56 20.07 13.96
N ASP A 216 0.30 20.18 14.37
CA ASP A 216 -0.65 19.06 14.36
C ASP A 216 -0.89 18.55 12.94
N GLY A 217 -1.14 19.46 11.99
CA GLY A 217 -1.32 19.12 10.60
C GLY A 217 -0.09 18.41 9.99
N VAL A 218 1.11 18.87 10.34
CA VAL A 218 2.37 18.23 9.92
C VAL A 218 2.51 16.84 10.56
N ALA A 219 2.21 16.71 11.86
CA ALA A 219 2.25 15.42 12.56
C ALA A 219 1.28 14.41 11.93
N LEU A 220 0.05 14.84 11.62
CA LEU A 220 -0.95 14.03 10.92
C LEU A 220 -0.47 13.57 9.53
N ALA A 221 0.20 14.46 8.76
CA ALA A 221 0.78 14.10 7.47
C ALA A 221 1.89 13.04 7.61
N VAL A 222 2.76 13.17 8.62
CA VAL A 222 3.81 12.20 8.92
C VAL A 222 3.20 10.85 9.33
N ILE A 223 2.25 10.86 10.28
CA ILE A 223 1.54 9.65 10.72
C ILE A 223 0.88 8.95 9.54
N SER A 224 0.21 9.70 8.68
CA SER A 224 -0.41 9.18 7.48
C SER A 224 0.61 8.50 6.55
N GLY A 225 1.73 9.17 6.28
CA GLY A 225 2.78 8.62 5.43
C GLY A 225 3.43 7.37 6.02
N LEU A 226 3.68 7.33 7.32
CA LEU A 226 4.16 6.15 8.02
C LEU A 226 3.17 4.98 7.89
N ALA A 227 1.88 5.24 8.12
CA ALA A 227 0.83 4.23 8.00
C ALA A 227 0.74 3.68 6.57
N TYR A 228 0.71 4.52 5.56
CA TYR A 228 0.69 4.10 4.15
C TYR A 228 1.94 3.32 3.75
N GLY A 229 3.13 3.75 4.16
CA GLY A 229 4.38 3.07 3.84
C GLY A 229 4.48 1.69 4.48
N ILE A 230 4.12 1.57 5.77
CA ILE A 230 4.08 0.30 6.49
C ILE A 230 3.05 -0.64 5.86
N THR A 231 1.82 -0.16 5.65
CA THR A 231 0.74 -1.00 5.11
C THR A 231 0.97 -1.38 3.65
N GLY A 232 1.68 -0.55 2.87
CA GLY A 232 2.14 -0.89 1.53
C GLY A 232 3.02 -2.15 1.52
N VAL A 233 3.87 -2.32 2.52
CA VAL A 233 4.68 -3.54 2.70
C VAL A 233 3.79 -4.76 2.94
N TYR A 234 2.76 -4.64 3.78
CA TYR A 234 1.80 -5.72 4.03
C TYR A 234 0.94 -6.04 2.80
N ILE A 235 0.50 -5.03 2.05
CA ILE A 235 -0.20 -5.21 0.76
C ILE A 235 0.69 -6.02 -0.20
N ARG A 236 1.96 -5.63 -0.35
CA ARG A 236 2.90 -6.34 -1.22
C ARG A 236 3.16 -7.78 -0.73
N LYS A 237 3.31 -7.98 0.58
CA LYS A 237 3.41 -9.32 1.17
C LYS A 237 2.18 -10.16 0.82
N ALA A 238 0.98 -9.62 0.98
CA ALA A 238 -0.28 -10.29 0.69
C ALA A 238 -0.36 -10.74 -0.77
N VAL A 239 -0.15 -9.83 -1.72
CA VAL A 239 -0.29 -10.14 -3.16
C VAL A 239 0.80 -11.04 -3.69
N ARG A 240 1.98 -11.08 -3.05
CA ARG A 240 3.05 -12.05 -3.37
C ARG A 240 2.81 -13.43 -2.76
N SER A 241 2.06 -13.51 -1.67
CA SER A 241 1.68 -14.78 -1.00
C SER A 241 0.38 -15.36 -1.56
N HIS A 242 0.09 -15.15 -2.83
CA HIS A 242 -1.08 -15.67 -3.54
C HIS A 242 -2.44 -15.17 -3.04
N MET A 243 -2.48 -14.13 -2.19
CA MET A 243 -3.74 -13.51 -1.83
C MET A 243 -4.31 -12.77 -3.04
N PRO A 244 -5.59 -12.99 -3.39
CA PRO A 244 -6.21 -12.27 -4.49
C PRO A 244 -6.22 -10.77 -4.24
N VAL A 245 -5.93 -9.97 -5.28
CA VAL A 245 -6.01 -8.49 -5.18
C VAL A 245 -7.40 -8.05 -4.72
N ALA A 246 -8.45 -8.70 -5.22
CA ALA A 246 -9.83 -8.41 -4.80
C ALA A 246 -10.03 -8.56 -3.28
N ALA A 247 -9.42 -9.58 -2.63
CA ALA A 247 -9.49 -9.75 -1.18
C ALA A 247 -8.73 -8.65 -0.43
N THR A 248 -7.55 -8.24 -0.93
CA THR A 248 -6.80 -7.11 -0.36
C THR A 248 -7.61 -5.83 -0.46
N LEU A 249 -8.15 -5.51 -1.64
CA LEU A 249 -9.02 -4.35 -1.85
C LEU A 249 -10.24 -4.38 -0.92
N PHE A 250 -10.88 -5.54 -0.79
CA PHE A 250 -12.03 -5.72 0.10
C PHE A 250 -11.68 -5.40 1.55
N LEU A 251 -10.62 -5.98 2.11
CA LEU A 251 -10.25 -5.76 3.51
C LEU A 251 -9.94 -4.28 3.80
N PHE A 252 -9.18 -3.63 2.92
CA PHE A 252 -8.82 -2.22 3.10
C PHE A 252 -10.01 -1.29 2.94
N SER A 253 -10.86 -1.51 1.94
CA SER A 253 -12.03 -0.65 1.72
C SER A 253 -13.16 -0.93 2.70
N ALA A 254 -13.34 -2.19 3.13
CA ALA A 254 -14.29 -2.54 4.19
C ALA A 254 -13.94 -1.85 5.51
N ALA A 255 -12.66 -1.87 5.90
CA ALA A 255 -12.21 -1.14 7.09
C ALA A 255 -12.48 0.38 6.96
N GLY A 256 -12.28 0.98 5.77
CA GLY A 256 -12.61 2.39 5.52
C GLY A 256 -14.10 2.67 5.62
N PHE A 257 -14.89 1.98 4.83
CA PHE A 257 -16.32 2.25 4.73
C PHE A 257 -17.08 1.84 5.99
N LEU A 258 -16.85 0.60 6.50
CA LEU A 258 -17.63 0.05 7.62
C LEU A 258 -17.19 0.55 9.01
N ILE A 259 -16.02 1.19 9.13
CA ILE A 259 -15.58 1.77 10.40
C ILE A 259 -15.74 3.29 10.37
N LEU A 260 -15.17 3.96 9.35
CA LEU A 260 -15.16 5.43 9.35
C LEU A 260 -16.54 6.04 9.12
N CYS A 261 -17.38 5.48 8.23
CA CYS A 261 -18.71 6.02 8.02
C CYS A 261 -19.60 5.92 9.26
N PRO A 262 -19.77 4.76 9.93
CA PRO A 262 -20.57 4.70 11.15
C PRO A 262 -20.05 5.60 12.27
N VAL A 263 -18.72 5.68 12.45
CA VAL A 263 -18.16 6.57 13.49
C VAL A 263 -18.40 8.03 13.14
N SER A 264 -18.27 8.43 11.88
CA SER A 264 -18.58 9.80 11.44
C SER A 264 -20.05 10.18 11.69
N LEU A 265 -20.99 9.24 11.52
CA LEU A 265 -22.42 9.45 11.81
C LEU A 265 -22.69 9.74 13.31
N CYS A 266 -21.81 9.27 14.20
CA CYS A 266 -21.89 9.60 15.62
C CYS A 266 -21.31 10.98 15.94
N LEU A 267 -20.44 11.52 15.07
CA LEU A 267 -19.73 12.79 15.28
C LEU A 267 -20.38 13.97 14.52
N LEU A 268 -21.07 13.67 13.41
CA LEU A 268 -21.71 14.67 12.56
C LEU A 268 -23.20 14.74 12.82
N PRO A 269 -23.78 15.96 12.91
CA PRO A 269 -25.21 16.11 12.81
C PRO A 269 -25.71 15.57 11.46
N ILE A 270 -26.81 14.80 11.48
CA ILE A 270 -27.38 14.23 10.25
C ILE A 270 -27.72 15.32 9.21
N GLN A 271 -28.03 16.54 9.68
CA GLN A 271 -28.32 17.70 8.86
C GLN A 271 -27.13 18.07 7.95
N THR A 272 -25.89 17.94 8.43
CA THR A 272 -24.66 18.20 7.64
C THR A 272 -24.56 17.24 6.48
N ILE A 273 -24.88 15.97 6.69
CA ILE A 273 -24.85 14.95 5.62
C ILE A 273 -25.96 15.19 4.61
N VAL A 274 -27.17 15.52 5.06
CA VAL A 274 -28.32 15.82 4.21
C VAL A 274 -28.11 17.11 3.43
N ALA A 275 -27.38 18.07 3.99
CA ALA A 275 -27.02 19.32 3.33
C ALA A 275 -25.94 19.18 2.25
N THR A 276 -25.29 18.01 2.15
CA THR A 276 -24.29 17.74 1.10
C THR A 276 -24.90 17.97 -0.28
N THR A 277 -24.31 18.88 -1.04
CA THR A 277 -24.81 19.30 -2.33
C THR A 277 -24.63 18.20 -3.41
N PRO A 278 -25.42 18.21 -4.50
CA PRO A 278 -25.19 17.29 -5.62
C PRO A 278 -23.78 17.39 -6.22
N ALA A 279 -23.19 18.58 -6.24
CA ALA A 279 -21.82 18.79 -6.73
C ALA A 279 -20.78 18.11 -5.81
N GLU A 280 -20.94 18.18 -4.49
CA GLU A 280 -20.08 17.49 -3.54
C GLU A 280 -20.23 15.98 -3.67
N TRP A 281 -21.45 15.45 -3.83
CA TRP A 281 -21.67 14.02 -4.08
C TRP A 281 -20.96 13.53 -5.34
N VAL A 282 -21.02 14.30 -6.43
CA VAL A 282 -20.28 14.00 -7.67
C VAL A 282 -18.77 14.02 -7.40
N THR A 283 -18.28 15.00 -6.64
CA THR A 283 -16.86 15.11 -6.29
C THR A 283 -16.39 13.94 -5.40
N ILE A 284 -17.21 13.53 -4.43
CA ILE A 284 -16.97 12.31 -3.60
C ILE A 284 -16.92 11.07 -4.50
N ALA A 285 -17.84 10.94 -5.44
CA ALA A 285 -17.88 9.82 -6.38
C ALA A 285 -16.62 9.78 -7.26
N ILE A 286 -16.22 10.92 -7.82
CA ILE A 286 -14.97 11.05 -8.59
C ILE A 286 -13.77 10.65 -7.72
N ALA A 287 -13.63 11.24 -6.52
CA ALA A 287 -12.56 10.91 -5.60
C ALA A 287 -12.52 9.40 -5.31
N GLY A 288 -13.67 8.79 -5.01
CA GLY A 288 -13.78 7.37 -4.70
C GLY A 288 -13.48 6.43 -5.86
N ILE A 289 -13.99 6.72 -7.06
CA ILE A 289 -13.77 5.91 -8.27
C ILE A 289 -12.30 5.95 -8.68
N PHE A 290 -11.71 7.14 -8.74
CA PHE A 290 -10.29 7.29 -9.09
C PHE A 290 -9.36 6.73 -8.00
N ASN A 291 -9.73 6.86 -6.72
CA ASN A 291 -9.03 6.17 -5.63
C ASN A 291 -9.11 4.65 -5.77
N ALA A 292 -10.27 4.09 -6.14
CA ALA A 292 -10.43 2.65 -6.38
C ALA A 292 -9.54 2.16 -7.53
N ALA A 293 -9.53 2.87 -8.66
CA ALA A 293 -8.70 2.58 -9.81
C ALA A 293 -7.20 2.65 -9.44
N GLY A 294 -6.80 3.69 -8.71
CA GLY A 294 -5.41 3.86 -8.22
C GLY A 294 -5.01 2.74 -7.28
N PHE A 295 -5.87 2.37 -6.33
CA PHE A 295 -5.58 1.29 -5.39
C PHE A 295 -5.48 -0.08 -6.09
N TYR A 296 -6.35 -0.35 -7.04
CA TYR A 296 -6.25 -1.54 -7.88
C TYR A 296 -4.94 -1.58 -8.66
N ALA A 297 -4.58 -0.49 -9.32
CA ALA A 297 -3.39 -0.39 -10.14
C ALA A 297 -2.10 -0.54 -9.30
N ILE A 298 -1.96 0.18 -8.17
CA ILE A 298 -0.76 0.09 -7.32
C ILE A 298 -0.63 -1.29 -6.66
N THR A 299 -1.76 -1.90 -6.26
CA THR A 299 -1.74 -3.24 -5.67
C THR A 299 -1.29 -4.29 -6.68
N HIS A 300 -1.70 -4.16 -7.94
CA HIS A 300 -1.19 -5.00 -9.02
C HIS A 300 0.28 -4.71 -9.36
N ALA A 301 0.69 -3.44 -9.38
CA ALA A 301 2.09 -3.05 -9.60
C ALA A 301 3.04 -3.70 -8.57
N MET A 302 2.60 -3.81 -7.32
CA MET A 302 3.38 -4.42 -6.23
C MET A 302 3.63 -5.92 -6.39
N ARG A 303 2.99 -6.59 -7.34
CA ARG A 303 3.35 -7.96 -7.74
C ARG A 303 4.67 -7.99 -8.52
N HIS A 304 4.94 -6.94 -9.28
CA HIS A 304 6.05 -6.85 -10.22
C HIS A 304 7.20 -5.98 -9.70
N LEU A 305 6.90 -5.00 -8.82
CA LEU A 305 7.86 -4.02 -8.33
C LEU A 305 8.21 -4.25 -6.85
N THR A 306 9.39 -3.76 -6.44
CA THR A 306 9.72 -3.60 -5.01
C THR A 306 8.89 -2.45 -4.43
N ILE A 307 8.72 -2.44 -3.10
CA ILE A 307 7.95 -1.39 -2.44
C ILE A 307 8.55 0.01 -2.69
N SER A 308 9.88 0.12 -2.64
CA SER A 308 10.57 1.39 -2.89
C SER A 308 10.32 1.90 -4.31
N ARG A 309 10.36 1.01 -5.33
CA ARG A 309 10.10 1.39 -6.73
C ARG A 309 8.64 1.77 -6.94
N ALA A 310 7.71 1.03 -6.37
CA ALA A 310 6.29 1.35 -6.44
C ALA A 310 6.00 2.72 -5.81
N ASN A 311 6.58 3.00 -4.64
CA ASN A 311 6.42 4.28 -3.95
C ASN A 311 7.04 5.45 -4.73
N VAL A 312 8.22 5.26 -5.33
CA VAL A 312 8.88 6.30 -6.17
C VAL A 312 8.01 6.62 -7.38
N ILE A 313 7.52 5.60 -8.09
CA ILE A 313 6.66 5.83 -9.26
C ILE A 313 5.36 6.51 -8.83
N ASN A 314 4.75 6.04 -7.75
CA ASN A 314 3.52 6.63 -7.25
C ASN A 314 3.70 8.08 -6.74
N ALA A 315 4.89 8.44 -6.23
CA ALA A 315 5.19 9.81 -5.79
C ALA A 315 5.18 10.83 -6.94
N SER A 316 5.25 10.39 -8.21
CA SER A 316 5.09 11.29 -9.37
C SER A 316 3.73 11.97 -9.42
N GLN A 317 2.72 11.46 -8.70
CA GLN A 317 1.44 12.14 -8.55
C GLN A 317 1.55 13.55 -7.94
N ASN A 318 2.61 13.84 -7.16
CA ASN A 318 2.82 15.19 -6.62
C ASN A 318 3.04 16.21 -7.74
N ALA A 319 3.85 15.85 -8.74
CA ALA A 319 4.07 16.71 -9.90
C ALA A 319 2.80 16.81 -10.77
N LEU A 320 2.07 15.69 -10.91
CA LEU A 320 0.79 15.68 -11.65
C LEU A 320 -0.26 16.54 -10.95
N CYS A 321 -0.34 16.51 -9.61
CA CYS A 321 -1.22 17.40 -8.85
C CYS A 321 -0.83 18.88 -9.04
N ALA A 322 0.48 19.20 -9.06
CA ALA A 322 0.94 20.56 -9.31
C ALA A 322 0.56 21.05 -10.73
N VAL A 323 0.74 20.19 -11.74
CA VAL A 323 0.31 20.49 -13.12
C VAL A 323 -1.21 20.64 -13.19
N GLY A 324 -1.95 19.72 -12.55
CA GLY A 324 -3.42 19.78 -12.48
C GLY A 324 -3.92 21.06 -11.81
N ALA A 325 -3.23 21.54 -10.77
CA ALA A 325 -3.56 22.80 -10.10
C ALA A 325 -3.43 24.01 -11.06
N VAL A 326 -2.42 24.00 -11.91
CA VAL A 326 -2.26 25.05 -12.95
C VAL A 326 -3.37 24.97 -13.99
N LEU A 327 -3.64 23.76 -14.50
CA LEU A 327 -4.60 23.60 -15.61
C LEU A 327 -6.06 23.78 -15.19
N ILE A 328 -6.41 23.31 -13.98
CA ILE A 328 -7.78 23.30 -13.48
C ILE A 328 -8.12 24.58 -12.71
N PHE A 329 -7.19 25.06 -11.90
CA PHE A 329 -7.41 26.21 -11.02
C PHE A 329 -6.73 27.51 -11.52
N GLY A 330 -6.06 27.47 -12.69
CA GLY A 330 -5.39 28.64 -13.26
C GLY A 330 -4.20 29.12 -12.42
N GLU A 331 -3.60 28.28 -11.57
CA GLU A 331 -2.51 28.65 -10.71
C GLU A 331 -1.24 28.91 -11.54
N SER A 332 -0.47 29.97 -11.26
CA SER A 332 0.82 30.23 -11.93
C SER A 332 1.90 29.26 -11.41
N LEU A 333 2.70 28.66 -12.28
CA LEU A 333 3.87 27.88 -11.86
C LEU A 333 4.97 28.82 -11.38
N SER A 334 5.41 28.68 -10.13
CA SER A 334 6.61 29.33 -9.63
C SER A 334 7.86 28.59 -10.12
N ILE A 335 9.03 29.26 -10.06
CA ILE A 335 10.31 28.62 -10.39
C ILE A 335 10.56 27.38 -9.52
N PHE A 336 10.15 27.40 -8.25
CA PHE A 336 10.23 26.24 -7.35
C PHE A 336 9.34 25.07 -7.83
N GLY A 337 8.15 25.37 -8.37
CA GLY A 337 7.27 24.37 -8.97
C GLY A 337 7.91 23.71 -10.20
N LEU A 338 8.52 24.49 -11.08
CA LEU A 338 9.23 23.97 -12.25
C LEU A 338 10.44 23.09 -11.87
N VAL A 339 11.24 23.52 -10.90
CA VAL A 339 12.36 22.73 -10.37
C VAL A 339 11.85 21.42 -9.75
N GLY A 340 10.78 21.47 -8.96
CA GLY A 340 10.18 20.28 -8.37
C GLY A 340 9.69 19.27 -9.41
N ILE A 341 9.02 19.73 -10.46
CA ILE A 341 8.59 18.86 -11.59
C ILE A 341 9.82 18.26 -12.28
N GLY A 342 10.85 19.06 -12.57
CA GLY A 342 12.11 18.59 -13.16
C GLY A 342 12.79 17.51 -12.32
N LEU A 343 12.85 17.69 -11.00
CA LEU A 343 13.40 16.71 -10.06
C LEU A 343 12.56 15.42 -10.02
N THR A 344 11.21 15.52 -10.13
CA THR A 344 10.34 14.32 -10.27
C THR A 344 10.71 13.51 -11.50
N ILE A 345 10.85 14.17 -12.65
CA ILE A 345 11.23 13.52 -13.91
C ILE A 345 12.61 12.88 -13.77
N ALA A 346 13.60 13.62 -13.24
CA ALA A 346 14.95 13.09 -13.01
C ALA A 346 14.94 11.88 -12.07
N GLY A 347 14.15 11.91 -10.99
CA GLY A 347 13.96 10.79 -10.07
C GLY A 347 13.39 9.55 -10.75
N LEU A 348 12.36 9.70 -11.59
CA LEU A 348 11.79 8.60 -12.36
C LEU A 348 12.79 8.01 -13.36
N LEU A 349 13.56 8.85 -14.06
CA LEU A 349 14.55 8.40 -15.04
C LEU A 349 15.75 7.69 -14.38
N THR A 350 16.10 8.09 -13.15
CA THR A 350 17.21 7.49 -12.38
C THR A 350 16.82 6.15 -11.76
N LEU A 351 15.52 5.87 -11.63
CA LEU A 351 15.02 4.63 -11.04
C LEU A 351 15.55 3.40 -11.80
N ASP A 352 16.06 2.42 -11.03
CA ASP A 352 16.60 1.20 -11.59
C ASP A 352 15.54 0.43 -12.40
N ARG A 353 15.90 -0.02 -13.62
CA ARG A 353 15.01 -0.77 -14.51
C ARG A 353 15.03 -2.28 -14.27
N ARG A 354 15.90 -2.79 -13.36
CA ARG A 354 16.10 -4.22 -13.09
C ARG A 354 15.27 -4.72 -11.93
#